data_3724ca73f2f7c0077c9355b7ae1c6a8d
#
_entry.id   3724ca73f2f7c0077c9355b7ae1c6a8d
#
_cell.length_a   1.000
_cell.length_b   1.000
_cell.length_c   1.000
_cell.angle_alpha   90.00
_cell.angle_beta   90.00
_cell.angle_gamma   90.00
#
_symmetry.space_group_name_H-M   'P 1'
#
loop_
_entity.id
_entity.type
_entity.pdbx_description
1 polymer ?
#
loop_
_entity_poly.entity_id
_entity_poly.type
_entity_poly.pdbx_seq_one_letter_code
_entity_poly.pdbx_strand_id
1 'polypeptide(L)'
;MLQYGFDTTATPRRAVVTIGSFDGVHQGHRALLEHLKAMAQRMDAESVVVTFDPHPRIAMGRAEGMQLLTTIEERARLLEEVGIDRMVVAHFDEKFRSQPYECFVRDMLIERLGMVGMIVGYNHRLGRGSEGNFDKLQPLATECGFVLECVAQHREDGEEKVSSTVVRNVIAEGDMERAARLLGARYMLSGKAESGAIVGIDEYKMLPLSGEYHCMIECDGRIIPATIKIETRTATLTPAVTGSVVVLF
;
A
#
# COMPACT_ATOMS: atom_id res chain seq x y z
N MET A 1 -10.86 -0.89 6.95
CA MET A 1 -11.66 -1.95 6.27
C MET A 1 -11.29 -2.04 4.80
N LEU A 2 -11.07 -3.26 4.26
CA LEU A 2 -10.73 -3.50 2.85
C LEU A 2 -12.00 -3.54 1.98
N GLN A 3 -12.00 -2.83 0.85
CA GLN A 3 -13.09 -2.79 -0.12
C GLN A 3 -12.54 -2.96 -1.54
N TYR A 4 -13.12 -3.86 -2.33
CA TYR A 4 -12.80 -4.00 -3.74
C TYR A 4 -13.81 -3.21 -4.60
N GLY A 5 -13.26 -2.38 -5.51
CA GLY A 5 -14.05 -1.50 -6.37
C GLY A 5 -14.65 -0.30 -5.64
N PHE A 6 -15.35 0.55 -6.39
CA PHE A 6 -15.97 1.79 -5.89
C PHE A 6 -17.45 1.63 -5.56
N ASP A 7 -18.04 0.48 -5.88
CA ASP A 7 -19.46 0.25 -5.67
C ASP A 7 -19.75 -0.03 -4.20
N THR A 8 -20.62 0.77 -3.61
CA THR A 8 -21.11 0.57 -2.27
C THR A 8 -22.65 0.46 -2.33
N THR A 9 -23.24 -0.43 -1.55
CA THR A 9 -24.69 -0.53 -1.38
C THR A 9 -25.22 0.49 -0.36
N ALA A 10 -24.33 1.14 0.38
CA ALA A 10 -24.64 2.14 1.38
C ALA A 10 -24.44 3.56 0.83
N THR A 11 -25.14 4.53 1.41
CA THR A 11 -24.89 5.96 1.13
C THR A 11 -23.42 6.28 1.42
N PRO A 12 -22.70 6.92 0.48
CA PRO A 12 -21.32 7.28 0.70
C PRO A 12 -21.17 8.15 1.95
N ARG A 13 -20.23 7.78 2.82
CA ARG A 13 -19.84 8.63 3.96
C ARG A 13 -18.87 9.70 3.46
N ARG A 14 -18.83 10.83 4.17
CA ARG A 14 -17.80 11.85 3.91
C ARG A 14 -16.42 11.22 3.99
N ALA A 15 -15.57 11.44 2.99
CA ALA A 15 -14.25 10.84 2.91
C ALA A 15 -13.16 11.87 2.59
N VAL A 16 -12.03 11.77 3.26
CA VAL A 16 -10.77 12.37 2.82
C VAL A 16 -9.93 11.27 2.16
N VAL A 17 -9.53 11.51 0.92
CA VAL A 17 -8.97 10.47 0.06
C VAL A 17 -7.51 10.77 -0.27
N THR A 18 -6.69 9.73 -0.30
CA THR A 18 -5.39 9.74 -1.00
C THR A 18 -5.30 8.56 -1.95
N ILE A 19 -4.47 8.68 -2.99
CA ILE A 19 -4.39 7.69 -4.08
C ILE A 19 -2.94 7.34 -4.33
N GLY A 20 -2.65 6.05 -4.42
CA GLY A 20 -1.30 5.58 -4.72
C GLY A 20 -1.15 4.06 -4.62
N SER A 21 -0.02 3.53 -5.02
CA SER A 21 0.28 2.10 -4.85
C SER A 21 0.47 1.71 -3.39
N PHE A 22 0.98 2.59 -2.56
CA PHE A 22 1.29 2.37 -1.13
C PHE A 22 2.03 1.05 -0.86
N ASP A 23 2.80 0.57 -1.84
CA ASP A 23 3.53 -0.68 -1.74
C ASP A 23 4.58 -0.62 -0.62
N GLY A 24 4.41 -1.49 0.39
CA GLY A 24 5.23 -1.56 1.59
C GLY A 24 4.83 -0.58 2.71
N VAL A 25 3.93 0.38 2.49
CA VAL A 25 3.51 1.38 3.49
C VAL A 25 4.68 1.97 4.29
N HIS A 26 5.79 2.27 3.58
CA HIS A 26 7.05 2.75 4.16
C HIS A 26 6.92 4.12 4.85
N GLN A 27 7.95 4.56 5.57
CA GLN A 27 7.96 5.82 6.35
C GLN A 27 7.47 7.03 5.56
N GLY A 28 7.87 7.17 4.28
CA GLY A 28 7.36 8.25 3.42
C GLY A 28 5.86 8.17 3.14
N HIS A 29 5.28 6.96 3.06
CA HIS A 29 3.83 6.77 2.99
C HIS A 29 3.17 7.10 4.32
N ARG A 30 3.75 6.64 5.46
CA ARG A 30 3.21 6.89 6.80
C ARG A 30 3.10 8.38 7.10
N ALA A 31 4.10 9.18 6.75
CA ALA A 31 4.03 10.64 6.90
C ALA A 31 2.83 11.25 6.16
N LEU A 32 2.57 10.84 4.91
CA LEU A 32 1.39 11.30 4.16
C LEU A 32 0.08 10.80 4.79
N LEU A 33 0.05 9.57 5.30
CA LEU A 33 -1.12 8.99 5.94
C LEU A 33 -1.48 9.67 7.26
N GLU A 34 -0.50 10.17 8.02
CA GLU A 34 -0.77 11.00 9.21
C GLU A 34 -1.47 12.31 8.84
N HIS A 35 -1.07 12.97 7.75
CA HIS A 35 -1.79 14.14 7.25
C HIS A 35 -3.21 13.80 6.81
N LEU A 36 -3.39 12.64 6.16
CA LEU A 36 -4.72 12.15 5.74
C LEU A 36 -5.65 11.98 6.95
N LYS A 37 -5.19 11.30 8.00
CA LYS A 37 -5.96 11.11 9.23
C LYS A 37 -6.31 12.43 9.91
N ALA A 38 -5.32 13.32 10.04
CA ALA A 38 -5.54 14.62 10.65
C ALA A 38 -6.58 15.46 9.89
N MET A 39 -6.53 15.44 8.54
CA MET A 39 -7.52 16.13 7.72
C MET A 39 -8.90 15.47 7.85
N ALA A 40 -8.99 14.14 7.82
CA ALA A 40 -10.23 13.38 8.00
C ALA A 40 -10.91 13.75 9.34
N GLN A 41 -10.16 13.78 10.45
CA GLN A 41 -10.65 14.21 11.74
C GLN A 41 -11.18 15.66 11.73
N ARG A 42 -10.43 16.60 11.13
CA ARG A 42 -10.87 18.02 11.03
C ARG A 42 -12.17 18.17 10.26
N MET A 43 -12.43 17.29 9.31
CA MET A 43 -13.57 17.37 8.41
C MET A 43 -14.74 16.48 8.81
N ASP A 44 -14.66 15.76 9.94
CA ASP A 44 -15.62 14.75 10.35
C ASP A 44 -15.91 13.76 9.20
N ALA A 45 -14.85 13.12 8.72
CA ALA A 45 -14.85 12.26 7.54
C ALA A 45 -13.99 11.00 7.77
N GLU A 46 -14.20 9.96 6.96
CA GLU A 46 -13.35 8.77 6.94
C GLU A 46 -12.03 9.06 6.23
N SER A 47 -10.93 8.49 6.71
CA SER A 47 -9.66 8.43 6.00
C SER A 47 -9.67 7.26 4.99
N VAL A 48 -9.51 7.56 3.71
CA VAL A 48 -9.61 6.56 2.63
C VAL A 48 -8.36 6.54 1.79
N VAL A 49 -7.77 5.36 1.65
CA VAL A 49 -6.67 5.10 0.71
C VAL A 49 -7.22 4.36 -0.50
N VAL A 50 -7.06 4.93 -1.69
CA VAL A 50 -7.34 4.26 -2.97
C VAL A 50 -6.05 3.69 -3.52
N THR A 51 -6.02 2.37 -3.72
CA THR A 51 -4.90 1.65 -4.34
C THR A 51 -5.36 0.82 -5.53
N PHE A 52 -4.45 0.10 -6.17
CA PHE A 52 -4.71 -0.55 -7.45
C PHE A 52 -4.33 -2.03 -7.41
N ASP A 53 -5.17 -2.85 -8.04
CA ASP A 53 -4.89 -4.24 -8.33
C ASP A 53 -5.43 -4.62 -9.73
N PRO A 54 -4.58 -5.21 -10.62
CA PRO A 54 -3.14 -5.38 -10.46
C PRO A 54 -2.38 -4.05 -10.35
N HIS A 55 -1.14 -4.10 -9.85
CA HIS A 55 -0.30 -2.89 -9.78
C HIS A 55 -0.16 -2.25 -11.17
N PRO A 56 -0.22 -0.89 -11.32
CA PRO A 56 -0.24 -0.24 -12.64
C PRO A 56 0.88 -0.66 -13.59
N ARG A 57 2.10 -0.90 -13.09
CA ARG A 57 3.21 -1.36 -13.93
C ARG A 57 3.02 -2.79 -14.42
N ILE A 58 2.39 -3.64 -13.61
CA ILE A 58 2.03 -5.03 -14.00
C ILE A 58 0.97 -4.98 -15.09
N ALA A 59 -0.12 -4.26 -14.86
CA ALA A 59 -1.21 -4.11 -15.82
C ALA A 59 -0.77 -3.53 -17.18
N MET A 60 0.28 -2.70 -17.18
CA MET A 60 0.84 -2.12 -18.41
C MET A 60 1.90 -3.00 -19.09
N GLY A 61 2.15 -4.24 -18.64
CA GLY A 61 3.21 -5.09 -19.16
C GLY A 61 4.62 -4.56 -18.90
N ARG A 62 4.82 -3.69 -17.93
CA ARG A 62 6.09 -3.09 -17.54
C ARG A 62 6.61 -3.67 -16.22
N ALA A 63 6.32 -4.95 -15.99
CA ALA A 63 6.61 -5.63 -14.73
C ALA A 63 7.86 -6.51 -14.77
N GLU A 64 8.65 -6.48 -15.84
CA GLU A 64 9.87 -7.27 -15.93
C GLU A 64 10.77 -7.01 -14.70
N GLY A 65 11.08 -8.09 -13.97
CA GLY A 65 11.85 -8.02 -12.72
C GLY A 65 11.16 -7.27 -11.56
N MET A 66 9.88 -6.88 -11.69
CA MET A 66 9.19 -6.17 -10.62
C MET A 66 8.73 -7.13 -9.53
N GLN A 67 9.05 -6.80 -8.29
CA GLN A 67 8.55 -7.46 -7.09
C GLN A 67 7.81 -6.45 -6.22
N LEU A 68 6.72 -6.88 -5.60
CA LEU A 68 5.91 -6.07 -4.69
C LEU A 68 6.34 -6.32 -3.24
N LEU A 69 6.42 -5.25 -2.46
CA LEU A 69 6.73 -5.34 -1.03
C LEU A 69 5.57 -5.94 -0.24
N THR A 70 4.33 -5.70 -0.71
CA THR A 70 3.12 -6.15 -0.02
C THR A 70 2.10 -6.73 -0.99
N THR A 71 1.43 -7.82 -0.60
CA THR A 71 0.14 -8.20 -1.20
C THR A 71 -0.94 -7.16 -0.85
N ILE A 72 -2.13 -7.30 -1.41
CA ILE A 72 -3.27 -6.42 -1.07
C ILE A 72 -3.67 -6.60 0.40
N GLU A 73 -3.72 -7.82 0.89
CA GLU A 73 -4.10 -8.16 2.26
C GLU A 73 -3.06 -7.64 3.27
N GLU A 74 -1.77 -7.82 2.97
CA GLU A 74 -0.68 -7.28 3.80
C GLU A 74 -0.72 -5.75 3.85
N ARG A 75 -0.99 -5.10 2.71
CA ARG A 75 -1.14 -3.65 2.63
C ARG A 75 -2.34 -3.15 3.43
N ALA A 76 -3.48 -3.85 3.32
CA ALA A 76 -4.68 -3.53 4.10
C ALA A 76 -4.40 -3.61 5.59
N ARG A 77 -3.73 -4.65 6.05
CA ARG A 77 -3.31 -4.80 7.44
C ARG A 77 -2.40 -3.65 7.90
N LEU A 78 -1.37 -3.32 7.13
CA LEU A 78 -0.46 -2.23 7.47
C LEU A 78 -1.16 -0.86 7.51
N LEU A 79 -2.12 -0.62 6.64
CA LEU A 79 -2.93 0.60 6.65
C LEU A 79 -3.87 0.65 7.87
N GLU A 80 -4.45 -0.48 8.27
CA GLU A 80 -5.26 -0.60 9.48
C GLU A 80 -4.41 -0.35 10.74
N GLU A 81 -3.19 -0.90 10.82
CA GLU A 81 -2.23 -0.65 11.91
C GLU A 81 -1.84 0.84 12.01
N VAL A 82 -1.79 1.57 10.90
CA VAL A 82 -1.59 3.04 10.85
C VAL A 82 -2.84 3.80 11.28
N GLY A 83 -4.00 3.15 11.32
CA GLY A 83 -5.28 3.75 11.69
C GLY A 83 -6.04 4.38 10.54
N ILE A 84 -5.90 3.85 9.33
CA ILE A 84 -6.70 4.23 8.16
C ILE A 84 -8.05 3.49 8.21
N ASP A 85 -9.14 4.22 8.05
CA ASP A 85 -10.49 3.67 8.18
C ASP A 85 -10.84 2.71 7.04
N ARG A 86 -10.42 3.04 5.79
CA ARG A 86 -10.81 2.26 4.62
C ARG A 86 -9.72 2.25 3.53
N MET A 87 -9.46 1.05 2.98
CA MET A 87 -8.68 0.87 1.77
C MET A 87 -9.62 0.42 0.64
N VAL A 88 -9.63 1.17 -0.46
CA VAL A 88 -10.38 0.86 -1.69
C VAL A 88 -9.39 0.36 -2.74
N VAL A 89 -9.62 -0.83 -3.27
CA VAL A 89 -8.80 -1.44 -4.32
C VAL A 89 -9.50 -1.25 -5.66
N ALA A 90 -8.97 -0.35 -6.47
CA ALA A 90 -9.45 -0.13 -7.83
C ALA A 90 -8.86 -1.17 -8.78
N HIS A 91 -9.71 -1.81 -9.59
CA HIS A 91 -9.22 -2.68 -10.65
C HIS A 91 -8.55 -1.84 -11.74
N PHE A 92 -7.23 -2.05 -11.93
CA PHE A 92 -6.45 -1.27 -12.89
C PHE A 92 -6.35 -1.99 -14.24
N ASP A 93 -7.29 -1.68 -15.10
CA ASP A 93 -7.33 -2.18 -16.49
C ASP A 93 -7.15 -1.04 -17.51
N GLU A 94 -7.23 -1.36 -18.79
CA GLU A 94 -7.11 -0.38 -19.87
C GLU A 94 -8.23 0.67 -19.84
N LYS A 95 -9.44 0.27 -19.46
CA LYS A 95 -10.59 1.19 -19.33
C LYS A 95 -10.34 2.20 -18.22
N PHE A 96 -9.88 1.72 -17.06
CA PHE A 96 -9.53 2.59 -15.92
C PHE A 96 -8.37 3.53 -16.28
N ARG A 97 -7.32 3.01 -16.91
CA ARG A 97 -6.12 3.77 -17.32
C ARG A 97 -6.42 4.89 -18.33
N SER A 98 -7.38 4.66 -19.24
CA SER A 98 -7.75 5.63 -20.29
C SER A 98 -8.70 6.73 -19.82
N GLN A 99 -9.20 6.63 -18.58
CA GLN A 99 -10.15 7.59 -18.03
C GLN A 99 -9.48 8.95 -17.77
N PRO A 100 -10.07 10.07 -18.21
CA PRO A 100 -9.64 11.42 -17.85
C PRO A 100 -9.65 11.60 -16.33
N TYR A 101 -8.69 12.37 -15.81
CA TYR A 101 -8.59 12.54 -14.34
C TYR A 101 -9.84 13.24 -13.76
N GLU A 102 -10.46 14.16 -14.49
CA GLU A 102 -11.69 14.84 -14.09
C GLU A 102 -12.85 13.86 -13.89
N CYS A 103 -13.03 12.93 -14.83
CA CYS A 103 -14.08 11.90 -14.73
C CYS A 103 -13.80 10.98 -13.52
N PHE A 104 -12.54 10.56 -13.34
CA PHE A 104 -12.18 9.74 -12.20
C PHE A 104 -12.48 10.45 -10.87
N VAL A 105 -12.12 11.74 -10.75
CA VAL A 105 -12.38 12.52 -9.53
C VAL A 105 -13.87 12.69 -9.28
N ARG A 106 -14.64 13.08 -10.30
CA ARG A 106 -16.09 13.33 -10.15
C ARG A 106 -16.87 12.05 -9.89
N ASP A 107 -16.74 11.08 -10.80
CA ASP A 107 -17.60 9.90 -10.82
C ASP A 107 -17.21 8.89 -9.74
N MET A 108 -15.90 8.68 -9.52
CA MET A 108 -15.43 7.64 -8.59
C MET A 108 -15.17 8.18 -7.18
N LEU A 109 -14.48 9.32 -7.05
CA LEU A 109 -14.11 9.81 -5.73
C LEU A 109 -15.23 10.61 -5.08
N ILE A 110 -15.84 11.55 -5.80
CA ILE A 110 -16.89 12.41 -5.23
C ILE A 110 -18.22 11.64 -5.15
N GLU A 111 -18.72 11.10 -6.26
CA GLU A 111 -20.06 10.51 -6.27
C GLU A 111 -20.11 9.16 -5.52
N ARG A 112 -19.11 8.29 -5.73
CA ARG A 112 -19.15 6.94 -5.15
C ARG A 112 -18.51 6.83 -3.77
N LEU A 113 -17.42 7.57 -3.49
CA LEU A 113 -16.77 7.53 -2.19
C LEU A 113 -17.20 8.65 -1.24
N GLY A 114 -17.94 9.67 -1.72
CA GLY A 114 -18.33 10.82 -0.91
C GLY A 114 -17.13 11.72 -0.56
N MET A 115 -16.16 11.84 -1.47
CA MET A 115 -14.95 12.63 -1.22
C MET A 115 -15.27 14.11 -0.99
N VAL A 116 -14.83 14.63 0.16
CA VAL A 116 -14.91 16.03 0.55
C VAL A 116 -13.53 16.67 0.69
N GLY A 117 -12.48 15.86 0.68
CA GLY A 117 -11.10 16.31 0.75
C GLY A 117 -10.15 15.32 0.10
N MET A 118 -9.03 15.80 -0.41
CA MET A 118 -7.99 15.01 -1.05
C MET A 118 -6.60 15.45 -0.59
N ILE A 119 -5.76 14.48 -0.23
CA ILE A 119 -4.35 14.72 0.04
C ILE A 119 -3.50 14.02 -1.02
N VAL A 120 -2.54 14.75 -1.57
CA VAL A 120 -1.61 14.25 -2.56
C VAL A 120 -0.15 14.51 -2.15
N GLY A 121 0.74 13.62 -2.52
CA GLY A 121 2.18 13.89 -2.42
C GLY A 121 2.64 14.85 -3.52
N TYR A 122 3.76 15.53 -3.33
CA TYR A 122 4.33 16.54 -4.25
C TYR A 122 4.55 16.02 -5.70
N ASN A 123 4.77 14.71 -5.87
CA ASN A 123 5.00 14.07 -7.18
C ASN A 123 3.78 13.27 -7.67
N HIS A 124 2.63 13.49 -7.05
CA HIS A 124 1.41 12.75 -7.37
C HIS A 124 0.97 12.99 -8.82
N ARG A 125 0.52 11.91 -9.46
CA ARG A 125 -0.03 11.91 -10.82
C ARG A 125 -1.20 10.93 -10.89
N LEU A 126 -2.29 11.32 -11.53
CA LEU A 126 -3.43 10.46 -11.76
C LEU A 126 -4.06 10.68 -13.14
N GLY A 127 -4.96 9.77 -13.53
CA GLY A 127 -5.68 9.81 -14.80
C GLY A 127 -4.83 9.41 -16.01
N ARG A 128 -5.45 9.49 -17.16
CA ARG A 128 -4.84 9.13 -18.44
C ARG A 128 -3.52 9.88 -18.67
N GLY A 129 -2.47 9.12 -19.03
CA GLY A 129 -1.16 9.72 -19.30
C GLY A 129 -0.52 10.43 -18.11
N SER A 130 -0.99 10.19 -16.88
CA SER A 130 -0.50 10.87 -15.67
C SER A 130 -0.70 12.39 -15.73
N GLU A 131 -1.77 12.86 -16.35
CA GLU A 131 -2.05 14.27 -16.59
C GLU A 131 -2.53 15.05 -15.36
N GLY A 132 -3.20 14.37 -14.41
CA GLY A 132 -3.75 14.98 -13.18
C GLY A 132 -2.66 15.18 -12.12
N ASN A 133 -2.02 16.33 -12.11
CA ASN A 133 -1.11 16.78 -11.05
C ASN A 133 -1.80 17.79 -10.12
N PHE A 134 -1.10 18.26 -9.09
CA PHE A 134 -1.64 19.22 -8.12
C PHE A 134 -2.22 20.47 -8.79
N ASP A 135 -1.49 21.08 -9.74
CA ASP A 135 -1.91 22.32 -10.41
C ASP A 135 -3.21 22.14 -11.21
N LYS A 136 -3.42 20.98 -11.81
CA LYS A 136 -4.66 20.62 -12.52
C LYS A 136 -5.80 20.23 -11.59
N LEU A 137 -5.48 19.63 -10.44
CA LEU A 137 -6.48 19.28 -9.44
C LEU A 137 -7.01 20.51 -8.69
N GLN A 138 -6.24 21.58 -8.56
CA GLN A 138 -6.62 22.76 -7.78
C GLN A 138 -7.86 23.49 -8.35
N PRO A 139 -7.96 23.80 -9.66
CA PRO A 139 -9.19 24.37 -10.22
C PRO A 139 -10.37 23.40 -10.11
N LEU A 140 -10.16 22.10 -10.29
CA LEU A 140 -11.21 21.10 -10.13
C LEU A 140 -11.71 21.02 -8.68
N ALA A 141 -10.82 21.15 -7.71
CA ALA A 141 -11.19 21.21 -6.29
C ALA A 141 -12.09 22.41 -5.99
N THR A 142 -11.76 23.58 -6.53
CA THR A 142 -12.58 24.78 -6.40
C THR A 142 -13.96 24.61 -7.04
N GLU A 143 -14.01 24.06 -8.25
CA GLU A 143 -15.25 23.83 -9.00
C GLU A 143 -16.16 22.81 -8.29
N CYS A 144 -15.58 21.71 -7.80
CA CYS A 144 -16.34 20.62 -7.16
C CYS A 144 -16.55 20.81 -5.65
N GLY A 145 -15.92 21.80 -5.02
CA GLY A 145 -16.09 22.11 -3.62
C GLY A 145 -15.41 21.16 -2.64
N PHE A 146 -14.31 20.48 -3.02
CA PHE A 146 -13.51 19.67 -2.09
C PHE A 146 -12.20 20.37 -1.70
N VAL A 147 -11.69 20.04 -0.52
CA VAL A 147 -10.42 20.60 -0.03
C VAL A 147 -9.26 19.78 -0.63
N LEU A 148 -8.27 20.43 -1.20
CA LEU A 148 -7.06 19.80 -1.74
C LEU A 148 -5.83 20.27 -0.98
N GLU A 149 -5.08 19.33 -0.40
CA GLU A 149 -3.81 19.60 0.26
C GLU A 149 -2.67 18.82 -0.42
N CYS A 150 -1.50 19.45 -0.55
CA CYS A 150 -0.28 18.81 -1.04
C CYS A 150 0.72 18.68 0.10
N VAL A 151 1.15 17.44 0.34
CA VAL A 151 2.21 17.16 1.32
C VAL A 151 3.55 17.21 0.61
N ALA A 152 4.39 18.17 1.02
CA ALA A 152 5.76 18.28 0.56
C ALA A 152 6.56 17.05 0.99
N GLN A 153 7.60 16.70 0.22
CA GLN A 153 8.54 15.68 0.66
C GLN A 153 9.30 16.23 1.87
N HIS A 154 8.93 15.78 3.06
CA HIS A 154 9.69 16.11 4.26
C HIS A 154 11.03 15.34 4.21
N ARG A 155 12.13 16.08 4.36
CA ARG A 155 13.46 15.52 4.57
C ARG A 155 14.06 16.27 5.75
N GLU A 156 14.47 15.55 6.78
CA GLU A 156 15.43 16.07 7.71
C GLU A 156 16.82 15.98 7.04
N ASP A 157 17.67 17.00 7.24
CA ASP A 157 19.00 17.01 6.67
C ASP A 157 19.80 15.79 7.18
N GLY A 158 20.23 14.93 6.24
CA GLY A 158 20.97 13.71 6.53
C GLY A 158 20.15 12.42 6.54
N GLU A 159 18.83 12.46 6.41
CA GLU A 159 18.02 11.24 6.31
C GLU A 159 18.06 10.61 4.90
N GLU A 160 18.12 9.27 4.90
CA GLU A 160 18.03 8.48 3.67
C GLU A 160 16.66 8.67 3.00
N LYS A 161 16.67 8.95 1.70
CA LYS A 161 15.41 9.02 0.94
C LYS A 161 14.69 7.68 0.96
N VAL A 162 13.54 7.61 1.64
CA VAL A 162 12.72 6.40 1.68
C VAL A 162 11.83 6.32 0.44
N SER A 163 11.87 5.18 -0.23
CA SER A 163 10.98 4.83 -1.34
C SER A 163 10.86 3.32 -1.45
N SER A 164 9.79 2.82 -2.09
CA SER A 164 9.63 1.37 -2.32
C SER A 164 10.82 0.75 -3.08
N THR A 165 11.51 1.52 -3.94
CA THR A 165 12.71 1.06 -4.64
C THR A 165 13.89 0.86 -3.69
N VAL A 166 14.12 1.79 -2.78
CA VAL A 166 15.19 1.67 -1.77
C VAL A 166 14.91 0.47 -0.86
N VAL A 167 13.66 0.33 -0.39
CA VAL A 167 13.28 -0.81 0.46
C VAL A 167 13.49 -2.14 -0.27
N ARG A 168 13.13 -2.25 -1.56
CA ARG A 168 13.39 -3.46 -2.34
C ARG A 168 14.86 -3.80 -2.43
N ASN A 169 15.72 -2.81 -2.68
CA ASN A 169 17.17 -3.05 -2.75
C ASN A 169 17.71 -3.60 -1.41
N VAL A 170 17.28 -3.01 -0.29
CA VAL A 170 17.68 -3.43 1.06
C VAL A 170 17.21 -4.88 1.36
N ILE A 171 15.98 -5.24 0.99
CA ILE A 171 15.47 -6.60 1.13
C ILE A 171 16.22 -7.58 0.22
N ALA A 172 16.57 -7.16 -1.01
CA ALA A 172 17.38 -7.95 -1.93
C ALA A 172 18.80 -8.23 -1.42
N GLU A 173 19.33 -7.34 -0.57
CA GLU A 173 20.60 -7.51 0.13
C GLU A 173 20.49 -8.37 1.40
N GLY A 174 19.26 -8.66 1.85
CA GLY A 174 19.00 -9.45 3.07
C GLY A 174 19.07 -8.64 4.36
N ASP A 175 19.21 -7.32 4.30
CA ASP A 175 19.27 -6.45 5.49
C ASP A 175 17.85 -6.13 6.00
N MET A 176 17.27 -7.11 6.70
CA MET A 176 15.89 -7.01 7.20
C MET A 176 15.73 -6.00 8.32
N GLU A 177 16.78 -5.72 9.09
CA GLU A 177 16.76 -4.67 10.13
C GLU A 177 16.64 -3.28 9.51
N ARG A 178 17.43 -3.00 8.48
CA ARG A 178 17.33 -1.73 7.74
C ARG A 178 16.00 -1.63 7.00
N ALA A 179 15.53 -2.73 6.40
CA ALA A 179 14.21 -2.78 5.78
C ALA A 179 13.09 -2.40 6.77
N ALA A 180 13.12 -2.97 7.99
CA ALA A 180 12.15 -2.65 9.04
C ALA A 180 12.19 -1.18 9.45
N ARG A 181 13.39 -0.58 9.58
CA ARG A 181 13.52 0.86 9.85
C ARG A 181 12.91 1.73 8.75
N LEU A 182 13.18 1.42 7.47
CA LEU A 182 12.64 2.17 6.32
C LEU A 182 11.12 2.00 6.16
N LEU A 183 10.60 0.83 6.50
CA LEU A 183 9.16 0.54 6.51
C LEU A 183 8.43 1.16 7.71
N GLY A 184 9.12 1.32 8.84
CA GLY A 184 8.49 1.65 10.13
C GLY A 184 7.66 0.49 10.71
N ALA A 185 7.88 -0.72 10.20
CA ALA A 185 7.28 -1.97 10.65
C ALA A 185 8.16 -3.15 10.19
N ARG A 186 7.99 -4.32 10.79
CA ARG A 186 8.63 -5.54 10.32
C ARG A 186 8.18 -5.89 8.90
N TYR A 187 9.10 -6.34 8.07
CA TYR A 187 8.72 -6.87 6.75
C TYR A 187 7.84 -8.11 6.92
N MET A 188 6.77 -8.19 6.14
CA MET A 188 5.74 -9.21 6.28
C MET A 188 5.74 -10.16 5.09
N LEU A 189 5.56 -11.45 5.35
CA LEU A 189 5.26 -12.47 4.35
C LEU A 189 4.08 -13.29 4.83
N SER A 190 2.92 -13.11 4.20
CA SER A 190 1.71 -13.86 4.48
C SER A 190 1.58 -15.07 3.56
N GLY A 191 1.04 -16.16 4.05
CA GLY A 191 0.81 -17.35 3.27
C GLY A 191 0.10 -18.45 4.05
N LYS A 192 0.04 -19.63 3.43
CA LYS A 192 -0.41 -20.86 4.08
C LYS A 192 0.79 -21.78 4.31
N ALA A 193 0.99 -22.22 5.53
CA ALA A 193 2.02 -23.20 5.85
C ALA A 193 1.45 -24.62 5.76
N GLU A 194 2.19 -25.51 5.12
CA GLU A 194 1.92 -26.95 5.05
C GLU A 194 3.16 -27.71 5.53
N SER A 195 3.11 -28.27 6.74
CA SER A 195 4.25 -28.90 7.39
C SER A 195 5.53 -28.04 7.41
N GLY A 196 5.35 -26.74 7.64
CA GLY A 196 6.44 -25.77 7.68
C GLY A 196 6.78 -25.10 6.35
N ALA A 197 6.44 -25.67 5.21
CA ALA A 197 6.62 -25.02 3.91
C ALA A 197 5.53 -23.96 3.67
N ILE A 198 5.90 -22.73 3.32
CA ILE A 198 4.94 -21.69 2.93
C ILE A 198 4.59 -21.90 1.46
N VAL A 199 3.30 -22.15 1.20
CA VAL A 199 2.76 -22.39 -0.14
C VAL A 199 1.93 -21.22 -0.62
N GLY A 200 1.75 -21.10 -1.95
CA GLY A 200 0.92 -20.06 -2.56
C GLY A 200 1.49 -18.65 -2.43
N ILE A 201 2.80 -18.50 -2.28
CA ILE A 201 3.44 -17.19 -2.30
C ILE A 201 3.17 -16.54 -3.67
N ASP A 202 2.56 -15.35 -3.65
CA ASP A 202 2.27 -14.58 -4.86
C ASP A 202 3.53 -14.40 -5.73
N GLU A 203 3.41 -14.56 -7.05
CA GLU A 203 4.54 -14.50 -7.97
C GLU A 203 5.29 -13.16 -7.95
N TYR A 204 4.58 -12.08 -7.67
CA TYR A 204 5.14 -10.74 -7.55
C TYR A 204 5.63 -10.41 -6.14
N LYS A 205 5.27 -11.21 -5.13
CA LYS A 205 5.73 -10.96 -3.76
C LYS A 205 7.24 -11.03 -3.65
N MET A 206 7.84 -9.98 -3.13
CA MET A 206 9.28 -9.94 -2.87
C MET A 206 9.64 -10.88 -1.73
N LEU A 207 10.65 -11.71 -1.95
CA LEU A 207 11.29 -12.48 -0.90
C LEU A 207 12.68 -11.89 -0.59
N PRO A 208 13.14 -11.98 0.66
CA PRO A 208 14.52 -11.65 1.00
C PRO A 208 15.52 -12.49 0.21
N LEU A 209 16.79 -12.06 0.22
CA LEU A 209 17.89 -12.84 -0.31
C LEU A 209 17.84 -14.26 0.25
N SER A 210 18.20 -15.28 -0.56
CA SER A 210 18.29 -16.67 -0.08
C SER A 210 19.19 -16.76 1.15
N GLY A 211 18.67 -17.35 2.21
CA GLY A 211 19.34 -17.39 3.51
C GLY A 211 18.41 -17.84 4.62
N GLU A 212 18.92 -17.80 5.83
CA GLU A 212 18.20 -18.14 7.06
C GLU A 212 18.02 -16.88 7.91
N TYR A 213 16.77 -16.62 8.36
CA TYR A 213 16.41 -15.41 9.09
C TYR A 213 15.67 -15.76 10.38
N HIS A 214 16.05 -15.11 11.47
CA HIS A 214 15.23 -15.09 12.68
C HIS A 214 14.01 -14.22 12.48
N CYS A 215 12.84 -14.73 12.81
CA CYS A 215 11.56 -14.05 12.61
C CYS A 215 10.60 -14.35 13.74
N MET A 216 9.47 -13.64 13.74
CA MET A 216 8.29 -14.01 14.49
C MET A 216 7.25 -14.55 13.52
N ILE A 217 6.49 -15.54 13.90
CA ILE A 217 5.35 -16.02 13.12
C ILE A 217 4.05 -15.85 13.91
N GLU A 218 3.05 -15.31 13.25
CA GLU A 218 1.67 -15.33 13.73
C GLU A 218 0.98 -16.55 13.12
N CYS A 219 0.48 -17.43 13.97
CA CYS A 219 -0.24 -18.63 13.57
C CYS A 219 -1.28 -18.94 14.64
N ASP A 220 -2.55 -19.20 14.26
CA ASP A 220 -3.65 -19.52 15.18
C ASP A 220 -3.80 -18.52 16.34
N GLY A 221 -3.64 -17.23 16.04
CA GLY A 221 -3.77 -16.14 17.03
C GLY A 221 -2.62 -16.05 18.04
N ARG A 222 -1.52 -16.76 17.81
CA ARG A 222 -0.31 -16.71 18.64
C ARG A 222 0.87 -16.17 17.84
N ILE A 223 1.74 -15.46 18.54
CA ILE A 223 3.02 -14.99 18.00
C ILE A 223 4.13 -15.80 18.67
N ILE A 224 4.91 -16.52 17.88
CA ILE A 224 6.00 -17.35 18.37
C ILE A 224 7.30 -17.04 17.61
N PRO A 225 8.48 -17.16 18.26
CA PRO A 225 9.75 -17.05 17.56
C PRO A 225 9.96 -18.25 16.64
N ALA A 226 10.55 -17.97 15.49
CA ALA A 226 10.86 -18.98 14.48
C ALA A 226 12.10 -18.60 13.68
N THR A 227 12.55 -19.54 12.89
CA THR A 227 13.53 -19.32 11.83
C THR A 227 12.86 -19.62 10.49
N ILE A 228 13.08 -18.78 9.49
CA ILE A 228 12.64 -19.04 8.12
C ILE A 228 13.86 -19.20 7.21
N LYS A 229 13.88 -20.27 6.43
CA LYS A 229 14.85 -20.49 5.36
C LYS A 229 14.22 -20.10 4.02
N ILE A 230 14.83 -19.15 3.33
CA ILE A 230 14.44 -18.70 1.99
C ILE A 230 15.39 -19.32 0.97
N GLU A 231 14.86 -20.00 -0.03
CA GLU A 231 15.61 -20.56 -1.15
C GLU A 231 14.90 -20.21 -2.45
N THR A 232 15.43 -19.23 -3.20
CA THR A 232 14.84 -18.68 -4.43
C THR A 232 13.38 -18.20 -4.20
N ARG A 233 12.39 -19.07 -4.48
CA ARG A 233 10.94 -18.77 -4.32
C ARG A 233 10.25 -19.70 -3.32
N THR A 234 11.02 -20.43 -2.52
CA THR A 234 10.51 -21.30 -1.46
C THR A 234 10.85 -20.73 -0.09
N ALA A 235 9.99 -20.98 0.88
CA ALA A 235 10.17 -20.54 2.26
C ALA A 235 9.76 -21.66 3.21
N THR A 236 10.64 -22.01 4.16
CA THR A 236 10.41 -23.11 5.12
C THR A 236 10.63 -22.61 6.54
N LEU A 237 9.67 -22.89 7.42
CA LEU A 237 9.66 -22.48 8.83
C LEU A 237 10.17 -23.56 9.77
N THR A 238 10.90 -23.13 10.79
CA THR A 238 11.27 -23.95 11.95
C THR A 238 10.92 -23.17 13.23
N PRO A 239 10.04 -23.69 14.13
CA PRO A 239 9.36 -24.98 14.04
C PRO A 239 8.35 -25.05 12.88
N ALA A 240 8.11 -26.28 12.40
CA ALA A 240 7.11 -26.51 11.37
C ALA A 240 5.70 -26.23 11.90
N VAL A 241 4.93 -25.43 11.16
CA VAL A 241 3.54 -25.09 11.46
C VAL A 241 2.64 -25.43 10.27
N THR A 242 1.34 -25.47 10.50
CA THR A 242 0.33 -25.70 9.45
C THR A 242 -0.83 -24.74 9.65
N GLY A 243 -1.35 -24.17 8.56
CA GLY A 243 -2.45 -23.19 8.59
C GLY A 243 -2.06 -21.82 8.02
N SER A 244 -2.91 -20.83 8.23
CA SER A 244 -2.60 -19.45 7.84
C SER A 244 -1.46 -18.91 8.70
N VAL A 245 -0.48 -18.30 8.08
CA VAL A 245 0.71 -17.78 8.77
C VAL A 245 1.09 -16.42 8.25
N VAL A 246 1.54 -15.55 9.15
CA VAL A 246 2.20 -14.30 8.83
C VAL A 246 3.59 -14.32 9.44
N VAL A 247 4.61 -14.25 8.60
CA VAL A 247 6.01 -14.13 9.01
C VAL A 247 6.38 -12.66 9.12
N LEU A 248 7.00 -12.29 10.24
CA LEU A 248 7.46 -10.94 10.57
C LEU A 248 8.98 -10.98 10.77
N PHE A 249 9.72 -10.49 9.77
CA PHE A 249 11.18 -10.46 9.77
C PHE A 249 11.76 -9.39 10.70
#